data_3f646470421ca890d85798048d203d2c
#
_entry.id   3f646470421ca890d85798048d203d2c
#
_cell.length_a   1.000
_cell.length_b   1.000
_cell.length_c   1.000
_cell.angle_alpha   90.00
_cell.angle_beta   90.00
_cell.angle_gamma   90.00
#
_symmetry.space_group_name_H-M   'P 1'
#
loop_
_entity.id
_entity.type
_entity.pdbx_description
1 polymer ?
#
loop_
_entity_poly.entity_id
_entity_poly.type
_entity_poly.pdbx_seq_one_letter_code
_entity_poly.pdbx_strand_id
1 'polypeptide(L)'
;HGEYVHTETGKFLTGEQRALFVNGNIVYNGRLFKEIFFEPASPSSSFELKAVTIGRNFHWQRQEDQCFKGAFNLVTGENGIVVINQVDVEEYLTSVISSEMSAQASKELLKAHAVISRSWLLAQIEKNFRLGRKEEKQQNCYRDNEQLIRWYDREDHNIFDVCADDHCQRYQGITRASNPIVQEVIHETRGEILVNGETICDARFSKCCGGVTEQFEHCWEPIPHSYLTALRDSRETTFPDLTQEEEARKWIHSAPNAFCNTADKKILCQVLNNYDQETTDFYRWKVFYKQEELAELIHRKSG
;
A
#
# COMPACT_ATOMS: atom_id res chain seq x y z
N HIS A 1 -20.64 -14.49 -4.88
CA HIS A 1 -21.73 -14.80 -3.94
C HIS A 1 -22.78 -13.70 -3.98
N GLY A 2 -24.06 -14.06 -4.18
CA GLY A 2 -25.14 -13.10 -4.40
C GLY A 2 -25.28 -12.69 -5.87
N GLU A 3 -26.01 -11.61 -6.11
CA GLU A 3 -26.34 -11.11 -7.43
C GLU A 3 -25.70 -9.76 -7.70
N TYR A 4 -25.30 -9.54 -8.95
CA TYR A 4 -24.84 -8.28 -9.48
C TYR A 4 -25.69 -7.84 -10.68
N VAL A 5 -25.78 -6.55 -10.90
CA VAL A 5 -26.48 -5.96 -12.03
C VAL A 5 -25.47 -5.35 -12.98
N HIS A 6 -25.51 -5.76 -14.23
CA HIS A 6 -24.81 -5.06 -15.32
C HIS A 6 -25.56 -3.77 -15.62
N THR A 7 -24.99 -2.63 -15.28
CA THR A 7 -25.69 -1.34 -15.26
C THR A 7 -26.25 -0.92 -16.61
N GLU A 8 -25.51 -1.15 -17.70
CA GLU A 8 -25.93 -0.78 -19.06
C GLU A 8 -27.15 -1.59 -19.54
N THR A 9 -27.26 -2.87 -19.15
CA THR A 9 -28.32 -3.77 -19.65
C THR A 9 -29.42 -4.03 -18.64
N GLY A 10 -29.25 -3.66 -17.38
CA GLY A 10 -30.15 -4.02 -16.28
C GLY A 10 -30.19 -5.51 -15.96
N LYS A 11 -29.31 -6.31 -16.54
CA LYS A 11 -29.33 -7.77 -16.39
C LYS A 11 -28.71 -8.19 -15.06
N PHE A 12 -29.42 -9.01 -14.32
CA PHE A 12 -28.90 -9.68 -13.13
C PHE A 12 -27.95 -10.81 -13.51
N LEU A 13 -26.86 -10.92 -12.77
CA LEU A 13 -25.81 -11.88 -12.98
C LEU A 13 -25.54 -12.66 -11.70
N THR A 14 -25.40 -13.96 -11.86
CA THR A 14 -25.00 -14.90 -10.81
C THR A 14 -23.98 -15.88 -11.37
N GLY A 15 -23.21 -16.51 -10.47
CA GLY A 15 -22.23 -17.53 -10.84
C GLY A 15 -21.02 -16.96 -11.60
N GLU A 16 -20.27 -17.84 -12.23
CA GLU A 16 -19.03 -17.49 -12.93
C GLU A 16 -19.32 -16.67 -14.19
N GLN A 17 -18.59 -15.57 -14.32
CA GLN A 17 -18.61 -14.69 -15.49
C GLN A 17 -17.21 -14.63 -16.09
N ARG A 18 -17.13 -14.47 -17.43
CA ARG A 18 -15.86 -14.40 -18.11
C ARG A 18 -15.79 -13.20 -19.06
N ALA A 19 -14.80 -12.36 -18.85
CA ALA A 19 -14.45 -11.27 -19.76
C ALA A 19 -13.05 -11.52 -20.36
N LEU A 20 -12.86 -11.20 -21.63
CA LEU A 20 -11.61 -11.39 -22.35
C LEU A 20 -11.10 -10.05 -22.89
N PHE A 21 -9.79 -9.83 -22.85
CA PHE A 21 -9.15 -8.72 -23.51
C PHE A 21 -8.77 -9.10 -24.94
N VAL A 22 -9.31 -8.40 -25.93
CA VAL A 22 -9.04 -8.68 -27.34
C VAL A 22 -8.92 -7.37 -28.10
N ASN A 23 -7.75 -7.13 -28.70
CA ASN A 23 -7.50 -5.95 -29.54
C ASN A 23 -7.91 -4.63 -28.88
N GLY A 24 -7.52 -4.43 -27.61
CA GLY A 24 -7.81 -3.20 -26.86
C GLY A 24 -9.28 -3.04 -26.44
N ASN A 25 -10.08 -4.12 -26.47
CA ASN A 25 -11.48 -4.14 -26.02
C ASN A 25 -11.72 -5.27 -25.03
N ILE A 26 -12.77 -5.11 -24.23
CA ILE A 26 -13.31 -6.16 -23.38
C ILE A 26 -14.38 -6.90 -24.16
N VAL A 27 -14.21 -8.19 -24.36
CA VAL A 27 -15.24 -9.07 -24.93
C VAL A 27 -16.01 -9.70 -23.77
N TYR A 28 -17.28 -9.38 -23.66
CA TYR A 28 -18.16 -9.92 -22.64
C TYR A 28 -19.51 -10.29 -23.27
N ASN A 29 -19.96 -11.53 -23.06
CA ASN A 29 -21.19 -12.07 -23.64
C ASN A 29 -21.36 -11.81 -25.16
N GLY A 30 -20.22 -11.93 -25.93
CA GLY A 30 -20.21 -11.74 -27.38
C GLY A 30 -20.26 -10.28 -27.84
N ARG A 31 -20.20 -9.32 -26.96
CA ARG A 31 -20.15 -7.88 -27.26
C ARG A 31 -18.82 -7.27 -26.90
N LEU A 32 -18.49 -6.15 -27.53
CA LEU A 32 -17.25 -5.37 -27.29
C LEU A 32 -17.57 -4.16 -26.44
N PHE A 33 -16.72 -3.95 -25.42
CA PHE A 33 -16.81 -2.83 -24.50
C PHE A 33 -15.43 -2.20 -24.30
N LYS A 34 -15.40 -0.93 -23.89
CA LYS A 34 -14.22 -0.28 -23.32
C LYS A 34 -14.26 -0.31 -21.79
N GLU A 35 -15.46 -0.31 -21.26
CA GLU A 35 -15.75 -0.28 -19.85
C GLU A 35 -17.05 -1.03 -19.58
N ILE A 36 -17.10 -1.75 -18.45
CA ILE A 36 -18.31 -2.46 -18.01
C ILE A 36 -18.45 -2.26 -16.50
N PHE A 37 -19.58 -1.76 -16.06
CA PHE A 37 -19.85 -1.48 -14.67
C PHE A 37 -20.86 -2.48 -14.09
N PHE A 38 -20.59 -2.97 -12.87
CA PHE A 38 -21.41 -3.91 -12.15
C PHE A 38 -21.70 -3.41 -10.74
N GLU A 39 -22.98 -3.33 -10.39
CA GLU A 39 -23.43 -2.97 -9.06
C GLU A 39 -23.92 -4.19 -8.29
N PRO A 40 -23.67 -4.26 -6.96
CA PRO A 40 -24.24 -5.30 -6.13
C PRO A 40 -25.76 -5.14 -6.04
N ALA A 41 -26.52 -6.22 -6.25
CA ALA A 41 -27.97 -6.21 -6.10
C ALA A 41 -28.42 -6.09 -4.64
N SER A 42 -27.53 -6.39 -3.69
CA SER A 42 -27.73 -6.18 -2.26
C SER A 42 -26.41 -5.86 -1.54
N PRO A 43 -26.45 -5.22 -0.36
CA PRO A 43 -25.23 -4.94 0.44
C PRO A 43 -24.45 -6.20 0.85
N SER A 44 -25.09 -7.36 0.85
CA SER A 44 -24.45 -8.65 1.15
C SER A 44 -23.81 -9.31 -0.07
N SER A 45 -24.05 -8.80 -1.28
CA SER A 45 -23.44 -9.34 -2.50
C SER A 45 -21.92 -9.14 -2.47
N SER A 46 -21.19 -10.16 -2.95
CA SER A 46 -19.73 -10.12 -3.12
C SER A 46 -19.34 -10.79 -4.43
N PHE A 47 -18.22 -10.37 -4.99
CA PHE A 47 -17.63 -11.00 -6.16
C PHE A 47 -16.25 -11.57 -5.82
N GLU A 48 -15.82 -12.53 -6.61
CA GLU A 48 -14.54 -13.19 -6.45
C GLU A 48 -13.70 -13.02 -7.70
N LEU A 49 -12.45 -12.62 -7.53
CA LEU A 49 -11.43 -12.65 -8.56
C LEU A 49 -10.53 -13.88 -8.34
N LYS A 50 -10.41 -14.69 -9.39
CA LYS A 50 -9.58 -15.90 -9.36
C LYS A 50 -8.13 -15.61 -9.67
N ALA A 51 -7.23 -16.30 -8.98
CA ALA A 51 -5.79 -16.31 -9.23
C ALA A 51 -5.16 -14.90 -9.25
N VAL A 52 -5.54 -14.03 -8.32
CA VAL A 52 -4.95 -12.69 -8.16
C VAL A 52 -3.49 -12.86 -7.72
N THR A 53 -2.56 -12.28 -8.49
CA THR A 53 -1.14 -12.28 -8.12
C THR A 53 -0.88 -11.23 -7.06
N ILE A 54 -0.38 -11.65 -5.90
CA ILE A 54 0.01 -10.80 -4.78
C ILE A 54 1.52 -10.91 -4.55
N GLY A 55 2.13 -9.85 -3.96
CA GLY A 55 3.56 -9.79 -3.70
C GLY A 55 4.40 -9.80 -4.98
N ARG A 56 4.01 -9.04 -5.99
CA ARG A 56 4.72 -8.98 -7.28
C ARG A 56 6.19 -8.63 -7.09
N ASN A 57 7.07 -9.45 -7.68
CA ASN A 57 8.52 -9.32 -7.60
C ASN A 57 9.14 -9.55 -6.21
N PHE A 58 8.35 -9.96 -5.22
CA PHE A 58 8.84 -10.39 -3.92
C PHE A 58 9.04 -11.92 -3.88
N HIS A 59 9.88 -12.38 -2.95
CA HIS A 59 10.14 -13.82 -2.76
C HIS A 59 8.89 -14.63 -2.34
N TRP A 60 7.86 -13.98 -1.82
CA TRP A 60 6.58 -14.55 -1.40
C TRP A 60 5.46 -14.39 -2.44
N GLN A 61 5.80 -14.00 -3.69
CA GLN A 61 4.81 -13.88 -4.77
C GLN A 61 4.02 -15.19 -4.95
N ARG A 62 2.71 -15.07 -4.94
CA ARG A 62 1.78 -16.18 -5.14
C ARG A 62 0.48 -15.73 -5.76
N GLN A 63 -0.38 -16.70 -6.10
CA GLN A 63 -1.73 -16.43 -6.56
C GLN A 63 -2.73 -16.84 -5.48
N GLU A 64 -3.72 -15.99 -5.25
CA GLU A 64 -4.82 -16.24 -4.33
C GLU A 64 -6.16 -15.87 -4.97
N ASP A 65 -7.21 -16.60 -4.62
CA ASP A 65 -8.59 -16.21 -4.93
C ASP A 65 -9.01 -15.17 -3.90
N GLN A 66 -9.53 -14.04 -4.36
CA GLN A 66 -9.88 -12.92 -3.48
C GLN A 66 -11.34 -12.51 -3.67
N CYS A 67 -12.05 -12.34 -2.55
CA CYS A 67 -13.44 -11.90 -2.49
C CYS A 67 -13.54 -10.42 -2.13
N PHE A 68 -14.45 -9.71 -2.79
CA PHE A 68 -14.66 -8.28 -2.65
C PHE A 68 -16.13 -7.94 -2.48
N LYS A 69 -16.41 -6.88 -1.72
CA LYS A 69 -17.71 -6.22 -1.66
C LYS A 69 -17.73 -4.97 -2.54
N GLY A 70 -18.92 -4.35 -2.63
CA GLY A 70 -19.10 -3.12 -3.38
C GLY A 70 -19.30 -3.33 -4.87
N ALA A 71 -19.31 -2.25 -5.63
CA ALA A 71 -19.40 -2.28 -7.07
C ALA A 71 -18.04 -2.55 -7.69
N PHE A 72 -18.01 -2.98 -8.94
CA PHE A 72 -16.77 -3.09 -9.69
C PHE A 72 -16.91 -2.69 -11.14
N ASN A 73 -15.82 -2.19 -11.68
CA ASN A 73 -15.69 -1.75 -13.05
C ASN A 73 -14.56 -2.52 -13.74
N LEU A 74 -14.84 -3.00 -14.93
CA LEU A 74 -13.84 -3.55 -15.85
C LEU A 74 -13.49 -2.48 -16.88
N VAL A 75 -12.24 -2.05 -16.93
CA VAL A 75 -11.78 -1.02 -17.87
C VAL A 75 -10.63 -1.58 -18.72
N THR A 76 -10.56 -1.17 -19.99
CA THR A 76 -9.40 -1.51 -20.83
C THR A 76 -8.15 -0.79 -20.36
N GLY A 77 -7.11 -1.53 -19.98
CA GLY A 77 -5.76 -1.04 -19.78
C GLY A 77 -4.90 -1.21 -21.04
N GLU A 78 -3.62 -0.85 -20.96
CA GLU A 78 -2.69 -0.99 -22.07
C GLU A 78 -2.54 -2.45 -22.54
N ASN A 79 -2.39 -3.37 -21.61
CA ASN A 79 -2.07 -4.78 -21.89
C ASN A 79 -3.10 -5.78 -21.35
N GLY A 80 -4.28 -5.33 -20.94
CA GLY A 80 -5.26 -6.20 -20.32
C GLY A 80 -6.48 -5.47 -19.78
N ILE A 81 -7.25 -6.17 -18.95
CA ILE A 81 -8.39 -5.62 -18.24
C ILE A 81 -7.92 -5.15 -16.86
N VAL A 82 -8.22 -3.91 -16.52
CA VAL A 82 -8.08 -3.38 -15.16
C VAL A 82 -9.41 -3.58 -14.44
N VAL A 83 -9.36 -4.19 -13.27
CA VAL A 83 -10.54 -4.37 -12.40
C VAL A 83 -10.48 -3.33 -11.30
N ILE A 84 -11.46 -2.45 -11.24
CA ILE A 84 -11.55 -1.38 -10.24
C ILE A 84 -12.69 -1.74 -9.29
N ASN A 85 -12.40 -1.89 -8.01
CA ASN A 85 -13.41 -2.09 -6.98
C ASN A 85 -13.83 -0.73 -6.41
N GLN A 86 -15.12 -0.44 -6.43
CA GLN A 86 -15.69 0.73 -5.77
C GLN A 86 -16.28 0.31 -4.42
N VAL A 87 -15.71 0.83 -3.36
CA VAL A 87 -15.99 0.41 -1.99
C VAL A 87 -15.99 1.61 -1.05
N ASP A 88 -16.78 1.55 0.02
CA ASP A 88 -16.76 2.55 1.09
C ASP A 88 -15.40 2.58 1.79
N VAL A 89 -14.96 3.76 2.24
CA VAL A 89 -13.65 3.94 2.90
C VAL A 89 -13.49 3.03 4.11
N GLU A 90 -14.51 2.88 4.93
CA GLU A 90 -14.41 2.04 6.14
C GLU A 90 -14.36 0.54 5.80
N GLU A 91 -15.06 0.11 4.77
CA GLU A 91 -14.97 -1.25 4.23
C GLU A 91 -13.58 -1.51 3.62
N TYR A 92 -13.02 -0.55 2.88
CA TYR A 92 -11.66 -0.61 2.37
C TYR A 92 -10.65 -0.77 3.52
N LEU A 93 -10.74 0.05 4.57
CA LEU A 93 -9.85 0.01 5.73
C LEU A 93 -9.94 -1.30 6.51
N THR A 94 -11.12 -1.93 6.57
CA THR A 94 -11.28 -3.26 7.18
C THR A 94 -10.37 -4.28 6.51
N SER A 95 -10.25 -4.23 5.19
CA SER A 95 -9.31 -5.07 4.43
C SER A 95 -7.85 -4.67 4.67
N VAL A 96 -7.53 -3.38 4.56
CA VAL A 96 -6.15 -2.87 4.71
C VAL A 96 -5.56 -3.27 6.06
N ILE A 97 -6.25 -3.01 7.17
CA ILE A 97 -5.76 -3.33 8.51
C ILE A 97 -5.49 -4.82 8.67
N SER A 98 -6.35 -5.66 8.09
CA SER A 98 -6.20 -7.12 8.13
C SER A 98 -5.11 -7.64 7.19
N SER A 99 -4.70 -6.86 6.20
CA SER A 99 -3.73 -7.25 5.17
C SER A 99 -2.33 -6.71 5.44
N GLU A 100 -2.22 -5.51 6.02
CA GLU A 100 -0.94 -4.87 6.36
C GLU A 100 -0.38 -5.40 7.68
N MET A 101 -1.21 -5.63 8.68
CA MET A 101 -0.83 -6.12 9.99
C MET A 101 -1.62 -7.37 10.37
N SER A 102 -1.14 -8.07 11.39
CA SER A 102 -1.91 -9.16 11.97
C SER A 102 -3.14 -8.62 12.71
N ALA A 103 -4.31 -9.19 12.42
CA ALA A 103 -5.53 -8.91 13.16
C ALA A 103 -5.48 -9.39 14.64
N GLN A 104 -4.38 -9.99 15.09
CA GLN A 104 -4.10 -10.37 16.48
C GLN A 104 -3.35 -9.28 17.25
N ALA A 105 -3.02 -8.17 16.61
CA ALA A 105 -2.40 -7.03 17.27
C ALA A 105 -3.32 -6.46 18.37
N SER A 106 -2.74 -5.69 19.29
CA SER A 106 -3.53 -5.04 20.34
C SER A 106 -4.57 -4.11 19.73
N LYS A 107 -5.73 -3.99 20.37
CA LYS A 107 -6.82 -3.12 19.92
C LYS A 107 -6.34 -1.67 19.69
N GLU A 108 -5.48 -1.15 20.56
CA GLU A 108 -4.96 0.21 20.45
C GLU A 108 -4.02 0.38 19.25
N LEU A 109 -3.20 -0.63 18.93
CA LEU A 109 -2.39 -0.61 17.71
C LEU A 109 -3.26 -0.62 16.46
N LEU A 110 -4.30 -1.46 16.44
CA LEU A 110 -5.24 -1.53 15.31
C LEU A 110 -6.00 -0.20 15.14
N LYS A 111 -6.41 0.48 16.24
CA LYS A 111 -7.02 1.82 16.17
C LYS A 111 -6.06 2.86 15.59
N ALA A 112 -4.83 2.91 16.10
CA ALA A 112 -3.82 3.80 15.54
C ALA A 112 -3.60 3.55 14.04
N HIS A 113 -3.50 2.28 13.64
CA HIS A 113 -3.36 1.90 12.24
C HIS A 113 -4.57 2.29 11.39
N ALA A 114 -5.80 2.18 11.92
CA ALA A 114 -7.01 2.62 11.23
C ALA A 114 -6.98 4.13 10.95
N VAL A 115 -6.61 4.94 11.94
CA VAL A 115 -6.55 6.40 11.81
C VAL A 115 -5.46 6.82 10.82
N ILE A 116 -4.25 6.25 10.90
CA ILE A 116 -3.17 6.61 9.97
C ILE A 116 -3.47 6.13 8.54
N SER A 117 -4.02 4.93 8.36
CA SER A 117 -4.36 4.40 7.04
C SER A 117 -5.48 5.20 6.36
N ARG A 118 -6.49 5.62 7.14
CA ARG A 118 -7.56 6.51 6.66
C ARG A 118 -7.00 7.87 6.26
N SER A 119 -6.13 8.44 7.08
CA SER A 119 -5.50 9.74 6.81
C SER A 119 -4.67 9.69 5.54
N TRP A 120 -3.84 8.66 5.38
CA TRP A 120 -3.05 8.46 4.17
C TRP A 120 -3.94 8.35 2.93
N LEU A 121 -4.96 7.48 2.96
CA LEU A 121 -5.87 7.28 1.82
C LEU A 121 -6.54 8.59 1.40
N LEU A 122 -7.12 9.32 2.36
CA LEU A 122 -7.82 10.57 2.07
C LEU A 122 -6.87 11.66 1.59
N ALA A 123 -5.64 11.72 2.12
CA ALA A 123 -4.61 12.64 1.63
C ALA A 123 -4.24 12.34 0.16
N GLN A 124 -4.15 11.05 -0.24
CA GLN A 124 -3.90 10.70 -1.65
C GLN A 124 -5.07 11.09 -2.55
N ILE A 125 -6.30 10.82 -2.13
CA ILE A 125 -7.51 11.18 -2.89
C ILE A 125 -7.60 12.72 -3.03
N GLU A 126 -7.37 13.47 -1.95
CA GLU A 126 -7.37 14.93 -1.98
C GLU A 126 -6.25 15.49 -2.88
N LYS A 127 -5.04 14.92 -2.80
CA LYS A 127 -3.92 15.29 -3.68
C LYS A 127 -4.30 15.11 -5.16
N ASN A 128 -4.83 13.95 -5.51
CA ASN A 128 -5.25 13.65 -6.89
C ASN A 128 -6.36 14.60 -7.37
N PHE A 129 -7.29 14.95 -6.50
CA PHE A 129 -8.37 15.89 -6.81
C PHE A 129 -7.84 17.32 -7.00
N ARG A 130 -6.96 17.83 -6.11
CA ARG A 130 -6.39 19.19 -6.18
C ARG A 130 -5.49 19.39 -7.40
N LEU A 131 -4.67 18.40 -7.72
CA LEU A 131 -3.77 18.46 -8.85
C LEU A 131 -4.52 18.38 -10.21
N GLY A 132 -5.83 18.03 -10.16
CA GLY A 132 -6.69 17.98 -11.34
C GLY A 132 -6.15 17.07 -12.41
N ARG A 133 -5.39 16.02 -12.02
CA ARG A 133 -4.71 15.09 -12.93
C ARG A 133 -3.79 15.78 -13.96
N LYS A 134 -3.31 16.99 -13.66
CA LYS A 134 -2.32 17.66 -14.48
C LYS A 134 -0.97 16.99 -14.25
N GLU A 135 -0.36 16.54 -15.33
CA GLU A 135 1.03 16.06 -15.38
C GLU A 135 1.99 17.26 -15.20
N GLU A 136 2.04 17.87 -14.04
CA GLU A 136 3.20 18.65 -13.65
C GLU A 136 4.27 17.64 -13.21
N LYS A 137 5.17 17.29 -14.12
CA LYS A 137 6.39 16.54 -13.79
C LYS A 137 7.15 17.33 -12.75
N GLN A 138 7.03 16.95 -11.49
CA GLN A 138 7.90 17.45 -10.45
C GLN A 138 9.35 17.10 -10.80
N GLN A 139 10.27 17.97 -10.43
CA GLN A 139 11.70 17.72 -10.60
C GLN A 139 12.13 16.61 -9.64
N ASN A 140 12.08 15.36 -10.12
CA ASN A 140 12.35 14.17 -9.31
C ASN A 140 13.84 13.79 -9.28
N CYS A 141 14.71 14.69 -9.69
CA CYS A 141 16.15 14.45 -9.76
C CYS A 141 16.93 15.74 -9.47
N TYR A 142 17.85 15.66 -8.53
CA TYR A 142 18.89 16.66 -8.30
C TYR A 142 20.25 16.06 -8.69
N ARG A 143 21.02 16.78 -9.48
CA ARG A 143 22.36 16.35 -9.90
C ARG A 143 23.33 17.53 -9.85
N ASP A 144 24.46 17.30 -9.22
CA ASP A 144 25.62 18.16 -9.31
C ASP A 144 26.90 17.35 -9.65
N ASN A 145 28.10 17.91 -9.39
CA ASN A 145 29.35 17.23 -9.69
C ASN A 145 29.73 16.12 -8.71
N GLU A 146 29.09 16.06 -7.55
CA GLU A 146 29.44 15.15 -6.44
C GLU A 146 28.35 14.14 -6.15
N GLN A 147 27.09 14.46 -6.44
CA GLN A 147 25.96 13.63 -6.08
C GLN A 147 24.86 13.60 -7.12
N LEU A 148 24.15 12.48 -7.16
CA LEU A 148 22.91 12.28 -7.88
C LEU A 148 21.85 11.82 -6.87
N ILE A 149 20.86 12.68 -6.60
CA ILE A 149 19.70 12.35 -5.78
C ILE A 149 18.51 12.18 -6.74
N ARG A 150 17.88 11.02 -6.68
CA ARG A 150 16.73 10.71 -7.53
C ARG A 150 15.59 10.17 -6.68
N TRP A 151 14.47 10.87 -6.72
CA TRP A 151 13.20 10.35 -6.25
C TRP A 151 12.57 9.60 -7.42
N TYR A 152 12.33 8.30 -7.23
CA TYR A 152 11.65 7.51 -8.26
C TYR A 152 10.22 8.01 -8.39
N ASP A 153 9.80 8.23 -9.64
CA ASP A 153 8.45 8.69 -9.91
C ASP A 153 7.46 7.74 -9.24
N ARG A 154 6.61 8.30 -8.44
CA ARG A 154 5.43 7.60 -7.97
C ARG A 154 4.57 7.41 -9.22
N GLU A 155 4.23 6.17 -9.53
CA GLU A 155 3.24 5.87 -10.55
C GLU A 155 1.87 6.35 -10.05
N ASP A 156 1.54 7.61 -10.34
CA ASP A 156 0.24 8.16 -10.01
C ASP A 156 -0.82 7.45 -10.84
N HIS A 157 -1.82 6.96 -10.14
CA HIS A 157 -2.94 6.29 -10.79
C HIS A 157 -3.88 7.34 -11.38
N ASN A 158 -4.26 7.17 -12.64
CA ASN A 158 -5.10 8.13 -13.35
C ASN A 158 -6.55 7.64 -13.60
N ILE A 159 -6.82 6.35 -13.41
CA ILE A 159 -8.13 5.75 -13.63
C ILE A 159 -8.79 5.20 -12.35
N PHE A 160 -8.06 5.17 -11.24
CA PHE A 160 -8.54 4.79 -9.90
C PHE A 160 -7.75 5.57 -8.84
N ASP A 161 -8.24 5.61 -7.60
CA ASP A 161 -7.63 6.40 -6.53
C ASP A 161 -6.35 5.76 -5.99
N VAL A 162 -6.39 4.45 -5.70
CA VAL A 162 -5.26 3.69 -5.14
C VAL A 162 -5.24 2.26 -5.72
N CYS A 163 -4.06 1.67 -5.85
CA CYS A 163 -3.96 0.25 -6.21
C CYS A 163 -4.11 -0.67 -4.98
N ALA A 164 -4.23 -1.96 -5.25
CA ALA A 164 -4.40 -2.98 -4.22
C ALA A 164 -3.08 -3.57 -3.69
N ASP A 165 -1.93 -3.09 -4.17
CA ASP A 165 -0.59 -3.65 -3.90
C ASP A 165 0.23 -2.73 -2.98
N ASP A 166 1.42 -3.17 -2.59
CA ASP A 166 2.35 -2.53 -1.66
C ASP A 166 2.80 -1.11 -2.09
N HIS A 167 2.60 -0.73 -3.34
CA HIS A 167 2.81 0.63 -3.82
C HIS A 167 1.89 1.65 -3.10
N CYS A 168 0.64 1.28 -2.82
CA CYS A 168 -0.33 2.08 -2.07
C CYS A 168 -0.52 1.49 -0.67
N GLN A 169 -1.60 0.79 -0.47
CA GLN A 169 -1.89 0.01 0.74
C GLN A 169 -2.39 -1.36 0.30
N ARG A 170 -1.95 -2.39 0.99
CA ARG A 170 -2.34 -3.76 0.65
C ARG A 170 -3.83 -3.98 0.90
N TYR A 171 -4.58 -4.13 -0.19
CA TYR A 171 -6.02 -4.35 -0.17
C TYR A 171 -6.35 -5.71 -0.78
N GLN A 172 -6.93 -6.61 0.01
CA GLN A 172 -7.27 -7.99 -0.40
C GLN A 172 -8.76 -8.29 -0.24
N GLY A 173 -9.59 -7.26 -0.32
CA GLY A 173 -11.03 -7.38 -0.16
C GLY A 173 -11.43 -7.96 1.20
N ILE A 174 -12.53 -8.71 1.23
CA ILE A 174 -13.04 -9.33 2.45
C ILE A 174 -12.38 -10.67 2.77
N THR A 175 -11.45 -11.14 1.96
CA THR A 175 -10.76 -12.44 2.14
C THR A 175 -10.00 -12.50 3.46
N ARG A 176 -9.43 -11.39 3.89
CA ARG A 176 -8.68 -11.26 5.15
C ARG A 176 -9.47 -10.63 6.29
N ALA A 177 -10.66 -10.08 6.02
CA ALA A 177 -11.48 -9.32 6.97
C ALA A 177 -12.30 -10.22 7.94
N SER A 178 -11.74 -11.32 8.40
CA SER A 178 -12.47 -12.34 9.17
C SER A 178 -12.51 -12.10 10.69
N ASN A 179 -11.69 -11.17 11.20
CA ASN A 179 -11.61 -10.95 12.66
C ASN A 179 -12.59 -9.84 13.11
N PRO A 180 -13.56 -10.12 13.99
CA PRO A 180 -14.53 -9.14 14.48
C PRO A 180 -13.91 -7.90 15.13
N ILE A 181 -12.72 -8.03 15.76
CA ILE A 181 -12.02 -6.90 16.40
C ILE A 181 -11.68 -5.80 15.39
N VAL A 182 -11.40 -6.14 14.13
CA VAL A 182 -11.10 -5.15 13.09
C VAL A 182 -12.33 -4.29 12.79
N GLN A 183 -13.50 -4.91 12.66
CA GLN A 183 -14.75 -4.18 12.44
C GLN A 183 -15.09 -3.27 13.63
N GLU A 184 -14.87 -3.75 14.85
CA GLU A 184 -15.05 -2.96 16.07
C GLU A 184 -14.13 -1.73 16.07
N VAL A 185 -12.86 -1.92 15.77
CA VAL A 185 -11.84 -0.85 15.70
C VAL A 185 -12.19 0.19 14.63
N ILE A 186 -12.59 -0.24 13.45
CA ILE A 186 -13.02 0.66 12.37
C ILE A 186 -14.25 1.47 12.78
N HIS A 187 -15.22 0.82 13.43
CA HIS A 187 -16.41 1.51 13.94
C HIS A 187 -16.08 2.52 15.02
N GLU A 188 -15.22 2.18 15.98
CA GLU A 188 -14.82 3.05 17.09
C GLU A 188 -14.01 4.27 16.62
N THR A 189 -13.23 4.13 15.56
CA THR A 189 -12.38 5.21 14.98
C THR A 189 -12.99 5.84 13.73
N ARG A 190 -14.26 5.57 13.44
CA ARG A 190 -14.92 6.03 12.21
C ARG A 190 -14.78 7.54 12.03
N GLY A 191 -14.26 7.95 10.88
CA GLY A 191 -14.07 9.34 10.51
C GLY A 191 -12.93 10.06 11.22
N GLU A 192 -12.18 9.41 12.12
CA GLU A 192 -11.01 10.00 12.76
C GLU A 192 -9.84 10.05 11.77
N ILE A 193 -9.24 11.24 11.63
CA ILE A 193 -8.09 11.49 10.73
C ILE A 193 -7.04 12.36 11.45
N LEU A 194 -5.80 12.27 10.97
CA LEU A 194 -4.72 13.16 11.35
C LEU A 194 -4.70 14.39 10.46
N VAL A 195 -4.62 15.57 11.06
CA VAL A 195 -4.52 16.85 10.35
C VAL A 195 -3.34 17.67 10.85
N ASN A 196 -2.73 18.42 9.94
CA ASN A 196 -1.74 19.46 10.25
C ASN A 196 -2.31 20.81 9.77
N GLY A 197 -2.81 21.62 10.69
CA GLY A 197 -3.65 22.76 10.34
C GLY A 197 -4.94 22.32 9.65
N GLU A 198 -5.16 22.75 8.42
CA GLU A 198 -6.33 22.39 7.61
C GLU A 198 -6.06 21.25 6.60
N THR A 199 -4.84 20.69 6.59
CA THR A 199 -4.45 19.67 5.62
C THR A 199 -4.48 18.29 6.26
N ILE A 200 -5.07 17.32 5.56
CA ILE A 200 -5.01 15.91 5.97
C ILE A 200 -3.56 15.42 5.83
N CYS A 201 -3.05 14.78 6.88
CA CYS A 201 -1.68 14.29 6.88
C CYS A 201 -1.49 13.10 5.91
N ASP A 202 -0.45 13.16 5.09
CA ASP A 202 0.10 11.98 4.38
C ASP A 202 0.77 11.07 5.41
N ALA A 203 -0.03 10.30 6.14
CA ALA A 203 0.37 9.54 7.31
C ALA A 203 1.06 8.24 6.94
N ARG A 204 2.37 8.30 6.66
CA ARG A 204 3.19 7.15 6.28
C ARG A 204 3.46 6.23 7.47
N PHE A 205 3.56 4.95 7.19
CA PHE A 205 3.94 3.94 8.18
C PHE A 205 4.87 2.90 7.57
N SER A 206 5.60 2.17 8.41
CA SER A 206 6.47 1.08 8.02
C SER A 206 6.47 -0.02 9.07
N LYS A 207 6.81 -1.24 8.68
CA LYS A 207 6.92 -2.38 9.60
C LYS A 207 8.10 -2.25 10.55
N CYS A 208 9.20 -1.65 10.09
CA CYS A 208 10.42 -1.48 10.85
C CYS A 208 11.20 -0.27 10.33
N CYS A 209 11.48 0.69 11.21
CA CYS A 209 12.23 1.90 10.88
C CYS A 209 13.75 1.79 11.09
N GLY A 210 14.25 0.64 11.56
CA GLY A 210 15.66 0.47 11.86
C GLY A 210 16.15 1.25 13.10
N GLY A 211 15.22 1.75 13.94
CA GLY A 211 15.47 2.43 15.19
C GLY A 211 15.34 3.95 15.19
N VAL A 212 15.25 4.56 14.03
CA VAL A 212 14.90 5.98 13.80
C VAL A 212 14.04 6.05 12.55
N THR A 213 12.93 6.79 12.58
CA THR A 213 12.13 7.03 11.39
C THR A 213 12.87 7.92 10.40
N GLU A 214 12.59 7.81 9.11
CA GLU A 214 13.20 8.63 8.07
C GLU A 214 12.38 9.91 7.84
N GLN A 215 13.03 10.95 7.34
CA GLN A 215 12.35 12.16 6.89
C GLN A 215 11.66 11.89 5.54
N PHE A 216 10.50 12.47 5.34
CA PHE A 216 9.69 12.24 4.14
C PHE A 216 10.45 12.59 2.85
N GLU A 217 11.14 13.73 2.84
CA GLU A 217 11.89 14.24 1.69
C GLU A 217 13.08 13.37 1.26
N HIS A 218 13.52 12.46 2.12
CA HIS A 218 14.57 11.50 1.75
C HIS A 218 14.04 10.27 1.02
N CYS A 219 12.75 9.96 1.14
CA CYS A 219 12.17 8.72 0.64
C CYS A 219 11.17 8.91 -0.50
N TRP A 220 10.34 9.97 -0.44
CA TRP A 220 9.14 10.05 -1.27
C TRP A 220 9.16 11.19 -2.28
N GLU A 221 9.24 12.44 -1.82
CA GLU A 221 9.23 13.65 -2.65
C GLU A 221 10.14 14.70 -2.02
N PRO A 222 10.77 15.61 -2.78
CA PRO A 222 11.67 16.64 -2.23
C PRO A 222 10.91 17.78 -1.52
N ILE A 223 9.94 17.42 -0.69
CA ILE A 223 9.08 18.37 0.04
C ILE A 223 9.06 17.97 1.52
N PRO A 224 9.61 18.76 2.43
CA PRO A 224 9.61 18.45 3.85
C PRO A 224 8.21 18.60 4.45
N HIS A 225 7.84 17.66 5.31
CA HIS A 225 6.63 17.72 6.13
C HIS A 225 7.00 17.79 7.61
N SER A 226 6.51 18.81 8.31
CA SER A 226 6.80 19.03 9.73
C SER A 226 6.38 17.89 10.67
N TYR A 227 5.50 17.03 10.23
CA TYR A 227 4.97 15.89 10.97
C TYR A 227 5.55 14.54 10.52
N LEU A 228 6.39 14.49 9.48
CA LEU A 228 7.09 13.29 9.00
C LEU A 228 8.61 13.50 9.13
N THR A 229 9.07 13.51 10.36
CA THR A 229 10.46 13.80 10.72
C THR A 229 11.15 12.58 11.32
N ALA A 230 12.49 12.66 11.42
CA ALA A 230 13.26 11.62 12.07
C ALA A 230 12.98 11.60 13.58
N LEU A 231 12.48 10.48 14.08
CA LEU A 231 12.17 10.23 15.48
C LEU A 231 12.82 8.93 15.95
N ARG A 232 13.36 8.95 17.16
CA ARG A 232 13.90 7.77 17.81
C ARG A 232 12.79 6.78 18.18
N ASP A 233 12.88 5.55 17.69
CA ASP A 233 11.93 4.47 18.00
C ASP A 233 12.29 3.77 19.32
N SER A 234 12.32 4.53 20.41
CA SER A 234 12.59 4.02 21.75
C SER A 234 12.06 4.98 22.83
N ARG A 235 12.20 4.57 24.10
CA ARG A 235 11.92 5.48 25.23
C ARG A 235 12.93 6.62 25.31
N GLU A 236 14.14 6.40 24.82
CA GLU A 236 15.15 7.45 24.65
C GLU A 236 14.79 8.27 23.44
N THR A 237 14.82 9.59 23.57
CA THR A 237 14.43 10.51 22.48
C THR A 237 15.65 10.99 21.68
N THR A 238 16.86 10.79 22.20
CA THR A 238 18.10 11.22 21.55
C THR A 238 18.71 10.13 20.69
N PHE A 239 19.32 10.52 19.58
CA PHE A 239 20.12 9.66 18.71
C PHE A 239 21.26 10.49 18.09
N PRO A 240 22.33 9.82 17.58
CA PRO A 240 23.43 10.50 16.90
C PRO A 240 22.98 11.30 15.68
N ASP A 241 23.75 12.28 15.28
CA ASP A 241 23.54 12.96 14.00
C ASP A 241 23.87 12.01 12.84
N LEU A 242 22.86 11.37 12.29
CA LEU A 242 23.00 10.38 11.20
C LEU A 242 23.29 11.03 9.84
N THR A 243 23.39 12.36 9.74
CA THR A 243 23.92 13.04 8.56
C THR A 243 25.45 12.96 8.50
N GLN A 244 26.09 12.59 9.61
CA GLN A 244 27.52 12.37 9.68
C GLN A 244 27.84 10.91 9.32
N GLU A 245 28.67 10.71 8.28
CA GLU A 245 28.99 9.38 7.73
C GLU A 245 29.48 8.38 8.80
N GLU A 246 30.38 8.80 9.71
CA GLU A 246 30.86 7.93 10.75
C GLU A 246 29.79 7.51 11.76
N GLU A 247 28.87 8.39 12.10
CA GLU A 247 27.75 8.09 13.00
C GLU A 247 26.72 7.21 12.30
N ALA A 248 26.38 7.49 11.04
CA ALA A 248 25.51 6.65 10.22
C ALA A 248 26.09 5.23 10.07
N ARG A 249 27.39 5.12 9.79
CA ARG A 249 28.08 3.84 9.68
C ARG A 249 28.03 3.04 10.98
N LYS A 250 28.33 3.66 12.13
CA LYS A 250 28.21 3.00 13.44
C LYS A 250 26.79 2.53 13.69
N TRP A 251 25.81 3.36 13.36
CA TRP A 251 24.39 3.04 13.52
C TRP A 251 23.98 1.83 12.69
N ILE A 252 24.33 1.82 11.40
CA ILE A 252 23.98 0.73 10.46
C ILE A 252 24.63 -0.59 10.88
N HIS A 253 25.89 -0.54 11.36
CA HIS A 253 26.62 -1.73 11.79
C HIS A 253 26.34 -2.17 13.23
N SER A 254 25.53 -1.42 13.97
CA SER A 254 25.09 -1.76 15.31
C SER A 254 23.60 -2.16 15.31
N ALA A 255 23.13 -2.67 16.46
CA ALA A 255 21.73 -2.97 16.69
C ALA A 255 21.23 -2.23 17.94
N PRO A 256 21.10 -0.89 17.88
CA PRO A 256 20.66 -0.09 19.02
C PRO A 256 19.29 -0.55 19.52
N ASN A 257 19.04 -0.36 20.81
CA ASN A 257 17.76 -0.69 21.39
C ASN A 257 16.64 0.17 20.77
N ALA A 258 15.59 -0.48 20.26
CA ALA A 258 14.43 0.13 19.64
C ALA A 258 13.21 -0.74 19.82
N PHE A 259 12.00 -0.18 19.77
CA PHE A 259 10.78 -0.98 19.85
C PHE A 259 10.67 -1.97 18.68
N CYS A 260 11.10 -1.57 17.48
CA CYS A 260 11.12 -2.45 16.29
C CYS A 260 12.29 -3.44 16.31
N ASN A 261 13.26 -3.33 17.20
CA ASN A 261 14.35 -4.29 17.39
C ASN A 261 13.98 -5.36 18.43
N THR A 262 12.98 -6.16 18.13
CA THR A 262 12.54 -7.24 19.02
C THR A 262 12.70 -8.60 18.35
N ALA A 263 13.19 -9.58 19.12
CA ALA A 263 13.22 -10.99 18.75
C ALA A 263 12.13 -11.81 19.51
N ASP A 264 11.26 -11.14 20.27
CA ASP A 264 10.19 -11.81 20.98
C ASP A 264 9.14 -12.32 20.00
N LYS A 265 9.12 -13.64 19.81
CA LYS A 265 8.17 -14.30 18.90
C LYS A 265 6.71 -14.02 19.24
N LYS A 266 6.37 -13.79 20.50
CA LYS A 266 4.99 -13.48 20.90
C LYS A 266 4.57 -12.11 20.38
N ILE A 267 5.49 -11.13 20.41
CA ILE A 267 5.24 -9.80 19.85
C ILE A 267 5.18 -9.90 18.32
N LEU A 268 6.17 -10.54 17.69
CA LEU A 268 6.22 -10.68 16.23
C LEU A 268 4.97 -11.37 15.66
N CYS A 269 4.51 -12.45 16.28
CA CYS A 269 3.27 -13.13 15.87
C CYS A 269 2.01 -12.28 16.01
N GLN A 270 2.01 -11.29 16.90
CA GLN A 270 0.88 -10.37 17.07
C GLN A 270 0.87 -9.24 16.05
N VAL A 271 2.02 -8.76 15.62
CA VAL A 271 2.13 -7.57 14.77
C VAL A 271 2.38 -7.89 13.29
N LEU A 272 3.03 -9.00 12.99
CA LEU A 272 3.38 -9.39 11.63
C LEU A 272 2.42 -10.45 11.07
N ASN A 273 2.15 -10.37 9.78
CA ASN A 273 1.46 -11.43 9.04
C ASN A 273 2.33 -12.68 8.92
N ASN A 274 1.72 -13.83 8.61
CA ASN A 274 2.42 -15.10 8.57
C ASN A 274 3.63 -15.11 7.61
N TYR A 275 3.49 -14.52 6.44
CA TYR A 275 4.57 -14.44 5.44
C TYR A 275 5.68 -13.45 5.82
N ASP A 276 5.39 -12.47 6.67
CA ASP A 276 6.38 -11.55 7.21
C ASP A 276 7.17 -12.15 8.39
N GLN A 277 6.74 -13.30 8.92
CA GLN A 277 7.44 -14.03 9.97
C GLN A 277 8.49 -15.03 9.43
N GLU A 278 8.59 -15.19 8.13
CA GLU A 278 9.55 -16.10 7.48
C GLU A 278 11.00 -15.60 7.55
N THR A 279 11.19 -14.30 7.82
CA THR A 279 12.50 -13.68 7.97
C THR A 279 12.62 -12.93 9.29
N THR A 280 13.83 -12.83 9.83
CA THR A 280 14.15 -12.06 11.04
C THR A 280 14.95 -10.79 10.74
N ASP A 281 15.18 -10.49 9.47
CA ASP A 281 16.14 -9.48 9.01
C ASP A 281 15.53 -8.08 8.81
N PHE A 282 14.36 -7.80 9.37
CA PHE A 282 13.68 -6.50 9.22
C PHE A 282 14.48 -5.33 9.81
N TYR A 283 15.10 -5.54 10.98
CA TYR A 283 15.81 -4.45 11.66
C TYR A 283 17.16 -4.14 11.01
N ARG A 284 17.89 -5.19 10.59
CA ARG A 284 19.15 -5.08 9.86
C ARG A 284 19.22 -6.18 8.81
N TRP A 285 19.53 -5.81 7.60
CA TRP A 285 19.68 -6.74 6.47
C TRP A 285 20.96 -6.44 5.70
N LYS A 286 21.43 -7.42 4.92
CA LYS A 286 22.63 -7.33 4.10
C LYS A 286 22.38 -8.00 2.74
N VAL A 287 22.85 -7.33 1.69
CA VAL A 287 22.91 -7.90 0.35
C VAL A 287 24.33 -7.83 -0.17
N PHE A 288 24.78 -8.88 -0.80
CA PHE A 288 26.11 -8.97 -1.39
C PHE A 288 26.01 -9.10 -2.90
N TYR A 289 26.75 -8.25 -3.58
CA TYR A 289 26.91 -8.30 -5.04
C TYR A 289 28.38 -8.43 -5.38
N LYS A 290 28.70 -9.12 -6.49
CA LYS A 290 30.01 -9.01 -7.10
C LYS A 290 30.13 -7.62 -7.76
N GLN A 291 31.37 -7.13 -7.88
CA GLN A 291 31.61 -5.79 -8.42
C GLN A 291 31.01 -5.61 -9.83
N GLU A 292 31.20 -6.61 -10.70
CA GLU A 292 30.71 -6.60 -12.07
C GLU A 292 29.17 -6.60 -12.11
N GLU A 293 28.53 -7.43 -11.27
CA GLU A 293 27.08 -7.51 -11.16
C GLU A 293 26.48 -6.19 -10.65
N LEU A 294 27.10 -5.58 -9.64
CA LEU A 294 26.66 -4.29 -9.13
C LEU A 294 26.79 -3.18 -10.17
N ALA A 295 27.91 -3.15 -10.92
CA ALA A 295 28.14 -2.18 -11.97
C ALA A 295 27.08 -2.30 -13.08
N GLU A 296 26.73 -3.51 -13.50
CA GLU A 296 25.69 -3.77 -14.48
C GLU A 296 24.31 -3.33 -13.99
N LEU A 297 23.98 -3.63 -12.74
CA LEU A 297 22.71 -3.20 -12.11
C LEU A 297 22.60 -1.67 -12.04
N ILE A 298 23.68 -0.99 -11.64
CA ILE A 298 23.73 0.49 -11.57
C ILE A 298 23.56 1.06 -12.99
N HIS A 299 24.32 0.56 -13.95
CA HIS A 299 24.21 1.04 -15.35
C HIS A 299 22.79 0.89 -15.91
N ARG A 300 22.16 -0.25 -15.69
CA ARG A 300 20.77 -0.52 -16.15
C ARG A 300 19.74 0.40 -15.49
N LYS A 301 19.95 0.81 -14.23
CA LYS A 301 18.99 1.63 -13.46
C LYS A 301 19.22 3.12 -13.57
N SER A 302 20.48 3.54 -13.74
CA SER A 302 20.87 4.97 -13.71
C SER A 302 21.29 5.52 -15.07
N GLY A 303 21.48 4.68 -16.08
CA GLY A 303 21.92 5.05 -17.42
C GLY A 303 23.41 5.17 -17.48
#